data_0cd5a02bd64fe840f8d8a1057f6b7b8f
#
_entry.id   0cd5a02bd64fe840f8d8a1057f6b7b8f
#
_cell.length_a   1.000
_cell.length_b   1.000
_cell.length_c   1.000
_cell.angle_alpha   90.00
_cell.angle_beta   90.00
_cell.angle_gamma   90.00
#
_symmetry.space_group_name_H-M   'P 1'
#
loop_
_entity.id
_entity.type
_entity.pdbx_description
1 polymer ?
#
loop_
_entity_poly.entity_id
_entity_poly.type
_entity_poly.pdbx_seq_one_letter_code
_entity_poly.pdbx_strand_id
1 'polypeptide(L)'
;MHPILAEQEGNNRYDLEDQNGVLIIQEIMKVCNSADGGGFNEFYFTKADGVTVAPKVAYSELFAPWGWAVSTGNYVDDMQVEMTGVEGRINQKFEVLCIVIVIMMAVMLVMAFVWARIYAAKLCKPLVEIQGLASRLSDGDLTT
;
A
#
# COMPACT_ATOMS: atom_id res chain seq x y z
N MET A 1 -4.43 -14.06 32.34
CA MET A 1 -2.97 -13.78 32.41
C MET A 1 -2.65 -12.63 31.48
N HIS A 2 -2.03 -11.57 31.96
CA HIS A 2 -1.64 -10.41 31.15
C HIS A 2 -0.12 -10.27 31.19
N PRO A 3 0.60 -10.24 30.05
CA PRO A 3 2.06 -10.35 30.05
C PRO A 3 2.80 -9.24 30.82
N ILE A 4 2.18 -8.06 30.95
CA ILE A 4 2.80 -6.90 31.63
C ILE A 4 2.27 -6.71 33.06
N LEU A 5 1.18 -7.35 33.43
CA LEU A 5 0.50 -7.15 34.71
C LEU A 5 0.43 -8.46 35.53
N ALA A 6 1.47 -9.28 35.44
CA ALA A 6 1.54 -10.56 36.15
C ALA A 6 1.33 -10.40 37.67
N GLU A 7 1.80 -9.32 38.26
CA GLU A 7 1.62 -9.01 39.68
C GLU A 7 0.17 -8.73 40.07
N GLN A 8 -0.69 -8.45 39.09
CA GLN A 8 -2.11 -8.17 39.30
C GLN A 8 -3.02 -9.38 39.04
N GLU A 9 -2.43 -10.55 38.78
CA GLU A 9 -3.18 -11.80 38.61
C GLU A 9 -3.91 -12.18 39.92
N GLY A 10 -5.14 -12.65 39.74
CA GLY A 10 -6.02 -13.00 40.88
C GLY A 10 -6.78 -11.84 41.51
N ASN A 11 -6.44 -10.58 41.15
CA ASN A 11 -7.20 -9.44 41.64
C ASN A 11 -8.48 -9.23 40.81
N ASN A 12 -9.56 -8.88 41.50
CA ASN A 12 -10.79 -8.47 40.85
C ASN A 12 -10.55 -7.07 40.22
N ARG A 13 -10.71 -6.99 38.92
CA ARG A 13 -10.54 -5.74 38.16
C ARG A 13 -11.83 -5.31 37.44
N TYR A 14 -12.97 -5.79 37.90
CA TYR A 14 -14.26 -5.53 37.26
C TYR A 14 -14.58 -4.05 37.13
N ASP A 15 -14.15 -3.24 38.08
CA ASP A 15 -14.35 -1.80 38.13
C ASP A 15 -13.12 -1.01 37.60
N LEU A 16 -12.24 -1.65 36.82
CA LEU A 16 -11.12 -0.98 36.19
C LEU A 16 -11.60 0.02 35.14
N GLU A 17 -11.39 1.29 35.41
CA GLU A 17 -11.75 2.41 34.56
C GLU A 17 -10.54 2.94 33.80
N ASP A 18 -10.72 3.29 32.53
CA ASP A 18 -9.72 3.98 31.76
C ASP A 18 -9.79 5.51 31.96
N GLN A 19 -8.87 6.27 31.34
CA GLN A 19 -8.83 7.72 31.46
C GLN A 19 -10.08 8.46 30.95
N ASN A 20 -10.95 7.79 30.20
CA ASN A 20 -12.19 8.35 29.65
C ASN A 20 -13.44 7.86 30.40
N GLY A 21 -13.27 7.13 31.49
CA GLY A 21 -14.39 6.58 32.27
C GLY A 21 -14.96 5.28 31.74
N VAL A 22 -14.26 4.61 30.82
CA VAL A 22 -14.69 3.32 30.27
C VAL A 22 -14.31 2.19 31.24
N LEU A 23 -15.29 1.45 31.71
CA LEU A 23 -15.10 0.26 32.55
C LEU A 23 -14.66 -0.92 31.68
N ILE A 24 -13.35 -1.07 31.50
CA ILE A 24 -12.71 -1.95 30.51
C ILE A 24 -13.23 -3.40 30.61
N ILE A 25 -13.24 -3.97 31.80
CA ILE A 25 -13.65 -5.37 31.99
C ILE A 25 -15.14 -5.56 31.73
N GLN A 26 -15.96 -4.56 32.09
CA GLN A 26 -17.39 -4.60 31.83
C GLN A 26 -17.70 -4.53 30.35
N GLU A 27 -17.01 -3.69 29.59
CA GLU A 27 -17.17 -3.63 28.13
C GLU A 27 -16.71 -4.94 27.46
N ILE A 28 -15.60 -5.54 27.90
CA ILE A 28 -15.16 -6.88 27.43
C ILE A 28 -16.26 -7.92 27.72
N MET A 29 -16.79 -7.97 28.92
CA MET A 29 -17.82 -8.95 29.31
C MET A 29 -19.13 -8.73 28.56
N LYS A 30 -19.50 -7.49 28.29
CA LYS A 30 -20.69 -7.14 27.51
C LYS A 30 -20.58 -7.68 26.07
N VAL A 31 -19.42 -7.49 25.43
CA VAL A 31 -19.16 -8.01 24.08
C VAL A 31 -19.13 -9.53 24.07
N CYS A 32 -18.47 -10.17 25.02
CA CYS A 32 -18.42 -11.62 25.16
C CYS A 32 -19.80 -12.27 25.40
N ASN A 33 -20.72 -11.56 26.05
CA ASN A 33 -22.09 -12.03 26.29
C ASN A 33 -23.09 -11.59 25.20
N SER A 34 -22.62 -11.01 24.11
CA SER A 34 -23.46 -10.70 22.96
C SER A 34 -23.97 -11.96 22.26
N ALA A 35 -24.96 -11.80 21.37
CA ALA A 35 -25.52 -12.92 20.60
C ALA A 35 -24.46 -13.66 19.75
N ASP A 36 -23.42 -12.95 19.32
CA ASP A 36 -22.31 -13.47 18.50
C ASP A 36 -21.20 -14.08 19.36
N GLY A 37 -21.27 -13.98 20.68
CA GLY A 37 -20.27 -14.52 21.63
C GLY A 37 -18.94 -13.76 21.63
N GLY A 38 -18.82 -12.67 20.89
CA GLY A 38 -17.61 -11.86 20.79
C GLY A 38 -17.79 -10.61 19.93
N GLY A 39 -16.76 -9.78 19.86
CA GLY A 39 -16.77 -8.55 19.07
C GLY A 39 -15.63 -7.61 19.41
N PHE A 40 -15.63 -6.44 18.75
CA PHE A 40 -14.63 -5.40 18.97
C PHE A 40 -15.05 -4.47 20.10
N ASN A 41 -14.06 -4.03 20.87
CA ASN A 41 -14.18 -2.98 21.86
C ASN A 41 -12.95 -2.07 21.83
N GLU A 42 -13.12 -0.83 22.26
CA GLU A 42 -12.08 0.18 22.30
C GLU A 42 -12.00 0.80 23.68
N PHE A 43 -10.79 0.92 24.22
CA PHE A 43 -10.50 1.52 25.50
C PHE A 43 -9.04 1.96 25.56
N TYR A 44 -8.72 2.87 26.47
CA TYR A 44 -7.34 3.24 26.74
C TYR A 44 -6.66 2.24 27.66
N PHE A 45 -5.44 1.84 27.30
CA PHE A 45 -4.67 0.90 28.10
C PHE A 45 -3.18 1.20 28.09
N THR A 46 -2.50 0.78 29.15
CA THR A 46 -1.05 0.97 29.28
C THR A 46 -0.29 0.06 28.33
N LYS A 47 0.64 0.63 27.56
CA LYS A 47 1.54 -0.10 26.65
C LYS A 47 2.54 -0.98 27.40
N ALA A 48 3.33 -1.74 26.63
CA ALA A 48 4.34 -2.66 27.15
C ALA A 48 5.46 -1.98 27.96
N ASP A 49 5.64 -0.68 27.76
CA ASP A 49 6.60 0.14 28.53
C ASP A 49 6.14 0.39 29.99
N GLY A 50 4.91 0.05 30.34
CA GLY A 50 4.35 0.23 31.67
C GLY A 50 3.97 1.67 32.02
N VAL A 51 4.14 2.64 31.12
CA VAL A 51 3.97 4.08 31.38
C VAL A 51 3.02 4.73 30.38
N THR A 52 3.18 4.44 29.09
CA THR A 52 2.39 5.08 28.03
C THR A 52 0.99 4.52 27.98
N VAL A 53 -0.02 5.41 28.08
CA VAL A 53 -1.43 5.06 27.91
C VAL A 53 -1.89 5.49 26.53
N ALA A 54 -2.43 4.56 25.75
CA ALA A 54 -2.84 4.81 24.37
C ALA A 54 -4.16 4.09 24.05
N PRO A 55 -4.92 4.56 23.03
CA PRO A 55 -6.15 3.91 22.59
C PRO A 55 -5.82 2.54 22.00
N LYS A 56 -6.54 1.53 22.47
CA LYS A 56 -6.39 0.14 22.07
C LYS A 56 -7.69 -0.38 21.51
N VAL A 57 -7.66 -0.93 20.29
CA VAL A 57 -8.76 -1.71 19.73
C VAL A 57 -8.48 -3.18 20.01
N ALA A 58 -9.44 -3.83 20.63
CA ALA A 58 -9.35 -5.24 21.00
C ALA A 58 -10.55 -6.02 20.44
N TYR A 59 -10.31 -7.27 20.08
CA TYR A 59 -11.35 -8.26 19.85
C TYR A 59 -11.42 -9.16 21.07
N SER A 60 -12.63 -9.32 21.60
CA SER A 60 -12.90 -10.11 22.80
C SER A 60 -13.94 -11.19 22.49
N GLU A 61 -13.71 -12.41 22.95
CA GLU A 61 -14.57 -13.55 22.69
C GLU A 61 -14.69 -14.43 23.93
N LEU A 62 -15.86 -15.03 24.11
CA LEU A 62 -16.13 -15.97 25.18
C LEU A 62 -15.70 -17.39 24.80
N PHE A 63 -14.71 -17.93 25.47
CA PHE A 63 -14.39 -19.34 25.39
C PHE A 63 -15.34 -20.16 26.31
N ALA A 64 -16.48 -20.54 25.74
CA ALA A 64 -17.60 -21.15 26.46
C ALA A 64 -17.23 -22.37 27.30
N PRO A 65 -16.33 -23.32 26.90
CA PRO A 65 -16.02 -24.51 27.70
C PRO A 65 -15.49 -24.21 29.10
N TRP A 66 -14.81 -23.06 29.26
CA TRP A 66 -14.23 -22.66 30.56
C TRP A 66 -14.83 -21.35 31.11
N GLY A 67 -15.73 -20.73 30.37
CA GLY A 67 -16.30 -19.43 30.73
C GLY A 67 -15.27 -18.30 30.75
N TRP A 68 -14.22 -18.41 29.93
CA TRP A 68 -13.15 -17.41 29.86
C TRP A 68 -13.42 -16.36 28.78
N ALA A 69 -13.32 -15.11 29.16
CA ALA A 69 -13.23 -14.02 28.18
C ALA A 69 -11.78 -13.88 27.73
N VAL A 70 -11.54 -14.09 26.44
CA VAL A 70 -10.23 -13.94 25.82
C VAL A 70 -10.24 -12.65 25.00
N SER A 71 -9.28 -11.77 25.24
CA SER A 71 -9.19 -10.49 24.57
C SER A 71 -7.78 -10.29 24.01
N THR A 72 -7.70 -9.88 22.74
CA THR A 72 -6.45 -9.50 22.07
C THR A 72 -6.66 -8.23 21.27
N GLY A 73 -5.61 -7.40 21.10
CA GLY A 73 -5.75 -6.17 20.33
C GLY A 73 -4.45 -5.40 20.21
N ASN A 74 -4.49 -4.39 19.34
CA ASN A 74 -3.37 -3.51 19.04
C ASN A 74 -3.69 -2.07 19.41
N TYR A 75 -2.64 -1.28 19.64
CA TYR A 75 -2.77 0.16 19.86
C TYR A 75 -2.94 0.89 18.53
N VAL A 76 -3.85 1.86 18.51
CA VAL A 76 -4.22 2.60 17.30
C VAL A 76 -3.04 3.39 16.73
N ASP A 77 -2.25 3.98 17.60
CA ASP A 77 -1.06 4.75 17.23
C ASP A 77 0.05 3.87 16.61
N ASP A 78 0.25 2.66 17.12
CA ASP A 78 1.19 1.69 16.53
C ASP A 78 0.74 1.26 15.13
N MET A 79 -0.55 1.04 14.92
CA MET A 79 -1.11 0.74 13.60
C MET A 79 -0.92 1.90 12.62
N GLN A 80 -1.08 3.15 13.06
CA GLN A 80 -0.86 4.33 12.22
C GLN A 80 0.60 4.46 11.78
N VAL A 81 1.56 4.19 12.66
CA VAL A 81 2.98 4.20 12.32
C VAL A 81 3.32 3.15 11.26
N GLU A 82 2.77 1.95 11.39
CA GLU A 82 2.97 0.90 10.38
C GLU A 82 2.34 1.27 9.03
N MET A 83 1.13 1.84 9.03
CA MET A 83 0.44 2.28 7.81
C MET A 83 1.21 3.37 7.07
N THR A 84 1.71 4.39 7.76
CA THR A 84 2.51 5.45 7.14
C THR A 84 3.84 4.94 6.58
N GLY A 85 4.44 3.95 7.23
CA GLY A 85 5.64 3.28 6.74
C GLY A 85 5.40 2.48 5.45
N VAL A 86 4.25 1.86 5.30
CA VAL A 86 3.85 1.14 4.08
C VAL A 86 3.55 2.12 2.94
N GLU A 87 2.83 3.19 3.19
CA GLU A 87 2.53 4.23 2.19
C GLU A 87 3.80 4.86 1.61
N GLY A 88 4.79 5.17 2.46
CA GLY A 88 6.08 5.70 2.00
C GLY A 88 6.82 4.75 1.06
N ARG A 89 6.83 3.45 1.33
CA ARG A 89 7.46 2.43 0.47
C ARG A 89 6.72 2.24 -0.85
N ILE A 90 5.40 2.33 -0.83
CA ILE A 90 4.57 2.21 -2.03
C ILE A 90 4.84 3.41 -2.95
N ASN A 91 4.80 4.63 -2.45
CA ASN A 91 5.02 5.85 -3.22
C ASN A 91 6.42 5.85 -3.86
N GLN A 92 7.45 5.46 -3.12
CA GLN A 92 8.81 5.37 -3.67
C GLN A 92 8.92 4.36 -4.83
N LYS A 93 8.25 3.20 -4.72
CA LYS A 93 8.22 2.21 -5.80
C LYS A 93 7.44 2.71 -7.01
N PHE A 94 6.36 3.45 -6.81
CA PHE A 94 5.60 4.07 -7.89
C PHE A 94 6.41 5.13 -8.64
N GLU A 95 7.14 5.99 -7.95
CA GLU A 95 8.02 6.97 -8.59
C GLU A 95 9.07 6.31 -9.49
N VAL A 96 9.77 5.30 -8.98
CA VAL A 96 10.76 4.55 -9.76
C VAL A 96 10.11 3.88 -10.98
N LEU A 97 8.94 3.29 -10.83
CA LEU A 97 8.20 2.67 -11.94
C LEU A 97 7.82 3.69 -13.00
N CYS A 98 7.32 4.85 -12.62
CA CYS A 98 6.98 5.93 -13.55
C CYS A 98 8.22 6.42 -14.32
N ILE A 99 9.35 6.60 -13.66
CA ILE A 99 10.61 7.00 -14.30
C ILE A 99 11.04 5.95 -15.34
N VAL A 100 11.00 4.67 -14.99
CA VAL A 100 11.34 3.57 -15.91
C VAL A 100 10.44 3.57 -17.14
N ILE A 101 9.14 3.75 -16.97
CA ILE A 101 8.17 3.80 -18.08
C ILE A 101 8.48 5.00 -19.00
N VAL A 102 8.77 6.17 -18.45
CA VAL A 102 9.12 7.38 -19.24
C VAL A 102 10.40 7.15 -20.05
N ILE A 103 11.43 6.55 -19.45
CA ILE A 103 12.67 6.21 -20.14
C ILE A 103 12.41 5.22 -21.28
N MET A 104 11.63 4.17 -21.03
CA MET A 104 11.26 3.19 -22.04
C MET A 104 10.52 3.83 -23.24
N MET A 105 9.56 4.72 -22.96
CA MET A 105 8.86 5.46 -24.01
C MET A 105 9.83 6.35 -24.81
N ALA A 106 10.74 7.05 -24.17
CA ALA A 106 11.73 7.88 -24.85
C ALA A 106 12.63 7.05 -25.77
N VAL A 107 13.11 5.90 -25.31
CA VAL A 107 13.91 4.97 -26.13
C VAL A 107 13.13 4.47 -27.35
N MET A 108 11.85 4.11 -27.17
CA MET A 108 10.98 3.67 -28.25
C MET A 108 10.79 4.78 -29.32
N LEU A 109 10.58 6.02 -28.89
CA LEU A 109 10.47 7.17 -29.82
C LEU A 109 11.76 7.41 -30.60
N VAL A 110 12.91 7.35 -29.95
CA VAL A 110 14.22 7.50 -30.64
C VAL A 110 14.41 6.38 -31.65
N MET A 111 14.12 5.15 -31.29
CA MET A 111 14.19 4.00 -32.20
C MET A 111 13.27 4.18 -33.41
N ALA A 112 12.02 4.56 -33.16
CA ALA A 112 11.06 4.83 -34.25
C ALA A 112 11.54 5.96 -35.20
N PHE A 113 12.10 7.02 -34.63
CA PHE A 113 12.68 8.12 -35.44
C PHE A 113 13.86 7.66 -36.28
N VAL A 114 14.79 6.89 -35.71
CA VAL A 114 15.93 6.32 -36.45
C VAL A 114 15.45 5.42 -37.60
N TRP A 115 14.50 4.54 -37.33
CA TRP A 115 13.89 3.68 -38.34
C TRP A 115 13.23 4.50 -39.45
N ALA A 116 12.42 5.49 -39.08
CA ALA A 116 11.79 6.40 -40.07
C ALA A 116 12.81 7.07 -40.97
N ARG A 117 13.93 7.56 -40.43
CA ARG A 117 15.01 8.17 -41.18
C ARG A 117 15.69 7.20 -42.16
N ILE A 118 15.93 5.95 -41.70
CA ILE A 118 16.52 4.90 -42.55
C ILE A 118 15.59 4.52 -43.71
N TYR A 119 14.30 4.36 -43.42
CA TYR A 119 13.30 4.01 -44.45
C TYR A 119 13.08 5.17 -45.41
N ALA A 120 12.98 6.40 -44.94
CA ALA A 120 12.87 7.56 -45.80
C ALA A 120 14.09 7.69 -46.75
N ALA A 121 15.30 7.48 -46.25
CA ALA A 121 16.51 7.52 -47.09
C ALA A 121 16.53 6.39 -48.14
N LYS A 122 16.02 5.19 -47.82
CA LYS A 122 15.97 4.07 -48.76
C LYS A 122 14.90 4.23 -49.86
N LEU A 123 13.75 4.82 -49.51
CA LEU A 123 12.63 4.99 -50.45
C LEU A 123 12.71 6.25 -51.28
N CYS A 124 13.21 7.38 -50.73
CA CYS A 124 13.26 8.64 -51.46
C CYS A 124 14.43 8.71 -52.46
N LYS A 125 15.57 8.07 -52.21
CA LYS A 125 16.70 8.08 -53.14
C LYS A 125 16.34 7.53 -54.53
N PRO A 126 15.77 6.29 -54.66
CA PRO A 126 15.45 5.78 -56.00
C PRO A 126 14.33 6.55 -56.69
N LEU A 127 13.39 7.17 -55.95
CA LEU A 127 12.35 8.01 -56.55
C LEU A 127 12.88 9.29 -57.18
N VAL A 128 13.86 9.94 -56.54
CA VAL A 128 14.51 11.14 -57.08
C VAL A 128 15.33 10.80 -58.32
N GLU A 129 16.01 9.66 -58.37
CA GLU A 129 16.75 9.20 -59.57
C GLU A 129 15.81 8.91 -60.74
N ILE A 130 14.65 8.27 -60.49
CA ILE A 130 13.64 8.00 -61.51
C ILE A 130 13.03 9.32 -62.05
N GLN A 131 12.75 10.30 -61.18
CA GLN A 131 12.29 11.62 -61.60
C GLN A 131 13.35 12.38 -62.44
N GLY A 132 14.62 12.28 -62.06
CA GLY A 132 15.73 12.85 -62.83
C GLY A 132 15.86 12.23 -64.24
N LEU A 133 15.69 10.89 -64.32
CA LEU A 133 15.67 10.20 -65.64
C LEU A 133 14.47 10.56 -66.48
N ALA A 134 13.27 10.65 -65.87
CA ALA A 134 12.05 11.06 -66.56
C ALA A 134 12.12 12.49 -67.08
N SER A 135 12.71 13.41 -66.35
CA SER A 135 12.94 14.80 -66.75
C SER A 135 13.93 14.88 -67.95
N ARG A 136 15.03 14.13 -67.90
CA ARG A 136 16.02 14.09 -69.04
C ARG A 136 15.39 13.48 -70.28
N LEU A 137 14.57 12.43 -70.16
CA LEU A 137 13.84 11.89 -71.33
C LEU A 137 12.83 12.88 -71.90
N SER A 138 12.16 13.69 -71.07
CA SER A 138 11.27 14.77 -71.53
C SER A 138 11.99 15.92 -72.28
N ASP A 139 13.23 16.18 -71.88
CA ASP A 139 14.07 17.20 -72.50
C ASP A 139 14.84 16.71 -73.79
N GLY A 140 14.60 15.45 -74.19
CA GLY A 140 15.15 14.86 -75.40
C GLY A 140 16.62 14.44 -75.28
N ASP A 141 17.23 14.45 -74.13
CA ASP A 141 18.62 14.03 -73.89
C ASP A 141 18.65 12.47 -73.73
N LEU A 142 19.00 11.86 -74.88
CA LEU A 142 19.14 10.38 -75.03
C LEU A 142 20.58 9.90 -74.81
N THR A 143 21.49 10.76 -74.30
CA THR A 143 22.86 10.36 -74.05
C THR A 143 23.01 9.61 -72.73
N THR A 144 23.35 8.33 -72.82
CA THR A 144 23.70 7.42 -71.67
C THR A 144 25.14 7.71 -71.24
#